data_fc5ec9bd92d746463ce578aa13fa8e7d
#
_entry.id   fc5ec9bd92d746463ce578aa13fa8e7d
#
_cell.length_a   1.000
_cell.length_b   1.000
_cell.length_c   1.000
_cell.angle_alpha   90.00
_cell.angle_beta   90.00
_cell.angle_gamma   90.00
#
_symmetry.space_group_name_H-M   'P 1'
#
loop_
_entity.id
_entity.type
_entity.pdbx_description
1 polymer ?
#
loop_
_entity_poly.entity_id
_entity_poly.type
_entity_poly.pdbx_seq_one_letter_code
_entity_poly.pdbx_strand_id
1 'polypeptide(L)'
;MEMFLVAKFTCTYDEWKSVYDGDLELRRQFMKDDIVGKVDENTAMIKATITDPEKMEKVMSERIPEIALKLGLEHEMYTLTKMDSD
;
A
#
# COMPACT_ATOMS: atom_id res chain seq x y z
N MET A 1 -1.85 11.82 -8.13
CA MET A 1 -0.43 11.43 -7.95
C MET A 1 -0.32 9.92 -7.97
N GLU A 2 0.54 9.40 -8.80
CA GLU A 2 0.78 7.96 -8.90
C GLU A 2 1.78 7.51 -7.84
N MET A 3 1.47 6.42 -7.18
CA MET A 3 2.31 5.85 -6.14
C MET A 3 2.60 4.38 -6.44
N PHE A 4 3.82 3.95 -6.15
CA PHE A 4 4.22 2.55 -6.16
C PHE A 4 4.73 2.18 -4.78
N LEU A 5 4.22 1.11 -4.23
CA LEU A 5 4.56 0.67 -2.89
C LEU A 5 5.01 -0.78 -2.92
N VAL A 6 6.12 -1.07 -2.25
CA VAL A 6 6.57 -2.44 -2.01
C VAL A 6 6.30 -2.73 -0.54
N ALA A 7 5.48 -3.72 -0.26
CA ALA A 7 5.15 -4.15 1.09
C ALA A 7 5.88 -5.47 1.38
N LYS A 8 6.69 -5.48 2.44
CA LYS A 8 7.37 -6.68 2.92
C LYS A 8 6.81 -7.03 4.30
N PHE A 9 6.56 -8.30 4.54
CA PHE A 9 5.93 -8.74 5.79
C PHE A 9 6.45 -10.12 6.20
N THR A 10 6.34 -10.41 7.50
CA THR A 10 6.76 -11.71 8.04
C THR A 10 5.63 -12.73 8.06
N CYS A 11 4.38 -12.28 7.94
CA CYS A 11 3.23 -13.17 7.78
C CYS A 11 3.15 -13.70 6.35
N THR A 12 2.16 -14.54 6.06
CA THR A 12 1.93 -15.02 4.71
C THR A 12 1.28 -13.93 3.84
N TYR A 13 1.40 -14.08 2.53
CA TYR A 13 0.73 -13.18 1.60
C TYR A 13 -0.78 -13.15 1.85
N ASP A 14 -1.40 -14.30 2.07
CA ASP A 14 -2.85 -14.39 2.28
C ASP A 14 -3.28 -13.63 3.54
N GLU A 15 -2.51 -13.71 4.60
CA GLU A 15 -2.79 -12.96 5.82
C GLU A 15 -2.69 -11.46 5.60
N TRP A 16 -1.65 -11.01 4.91
CA TRP A 16 -1.48 -9.61 4.55
C TRP A 16 -2.61 -9.13 3.64
N LYS A 17 -2.93 -9.92 2.61
CA LYS A 17 -3.97 -9.56 1.64
C LYS A 17 -5.34 -9.44 2.31
N SER A 18 -5.61 -10.29 3.28
CA SER A 18 -6.87 -10.24 4.06
C SER A 18 -7.00 -8.91 4.81
N VAL A 19 -5.92 -8.44 5.43
CA VAL A 19 -5.92 -7.13 6.11
C VAL A 19 -6.05 -6.00 5.10
N TYR A 20 -5.32 -6.09 3.99
CA TYR A 20 -5.39 -5.11 2.92
C TYR A 20 -6.82 -4.96 2.37
N ASP A 21 -7.47 -6.08 2.08
CA ASP A 21 -8.85 -6.09 1.58
C ASP A 21 -9.84 -5.56 2.61
N GLY A 22 -9.60 -5.85 3.89
CA GLY A 22 -10.45 -5.37 4.98
C GLY A 22 -10.42 -3.85 5.13
N ASP A 23 -9.38 -3.19 4.68
CA ASP A 23 -9.22 -1.73 4.75
C ASP A 23 -9.68 -1.01 3.47
N LEU A 24 -10.44 -1.67 2.61
CA LEU A 24 -10.85 -1.11 1.32
C LEU A 24 -11.55 0.25 1.44
N GLU A 25 -12.53 0.34 2.34
CA GLU A 25 -13.28 1.59 2.52
C GLU A 25 -12.38 2.71 3.05
N LEU A 26 -11.46 2.37 3.92
CA LEU A 26 -10.49 3.33 4.46
C LEU A 26 -9.56 3.84 3.34
N ARG A 27 -9.07 2.92 2.49
CA ARG A 27 -8.19 3.28 1.38
C ARG A 27 -8.86 4.19 0.36
N ARG A 28 -10.16 3.99 0.09
CA ARG A 28 -10.90 4.81 -0.86
C ARG A 28 -10.96 6.28 -0.50
N GLN A 29 -10.69 6.62 0.76
CA GLN A 29 -10.69 8.01 1.19
C GLN A 29 -9.49 8.78 0.64
N PHE A 30 -8.43 8.10 0.23
CA PHE A 30 -7.21 8.76 -0.23
C PHE A 30 -6.56 8.13 -1.47
N MET A 31 -7.07 7.02 -1.97
CA MET A 31 -6.54 6.42 -3.19
C MET A 31 -7.62 5.72 -4.01
N LYS A 32 -7.32 5.53 -5.29
CA LYS A 32 -8.19 4.80 -6.21
C LYS A 32 -7.35 4.00 -7.19
N ASP A 33 -8.00 3.12 -7.94
CA ASP A 33 -7.37 2.33 -9.01
C ASP A 33 -6.15 1.56 -8.52
N ASP A 34 -6.22 1.03 -7.30
CA ASP A 34 -5.11 0.25 -6.74
C ASP A 34 -5.04 -1.12 -7.37
N ILE A 35 -3.82 -1.51 -7.73
CA ILE A 35 -3.51 -2.81 -8.31
C ILE A 35 -2.48 -3.47 -7.40
N VAL A 36 -2.76 -4.72 -7.01
CA VAL A 36 -1.87 -5.49 -6.15
C VAL A 36 -1.25 -6.62 -6.95
N GLY A 37 0.09 -6.76 -6.83
CA GLY A 37 0.82 -7.89 -7.41
C GLY A 37 1.53 -8.66 -6.31
N LYS A 38 1.42 -9.98 -6.35
CA LYS A 38 2.18 -10.84 -5.45
C LYS A 38 3.59 -11.05 -6.02
N VAL A 39 4.61 -10.72 -5.25
CA VAL A 39 6.00 -11.00 -5.61
C VAL A 39 6.40 -12.37 -5.09
N ASP A 40 6.18 -12.60 -3.81
CA ASP A 40 6.38 -13.90 -3.16
C ASP A 40 5.51 -13.96 -1.90
N GLU A 41 5.68 -14.97 -1.06
CA GLU A 41 4.87 -15.15 0.15
C GLU A 41 5.02 -14.03 1.17
N ASN A 42 6.08 -13.24 1.08
CA ASN A 42 6.40 -12.20 2.04
C ASN A 42 6.51 -10.81 1.41
N THR A 43 6.13 -10.67 0.14
CA THR A 43 6.30 -9.41 -0.58
C THR A 43 5.16 -9.19 -1.56
N ALA A 44 4.61 -7.98 -1.54
CA ALA A 44 3.58 -7.55 -2.49
C ALA A 44 3.96 -6.19 -3.08
N MET A 45 3.48 -5.92 -4.28
CA MET A 45 3.61 -4.63 -4.94
C MET A 45 2.23 -4.02 -5.09
N ILE A 46 2.15 -2.72 -4.88
CA ILE A 46 0.88 -1.99 -5.03
C ILE A 46 1.15 -0.75 -5.87
N LYS A 47 0.33 -0.56 -6.91
CA LYS A 47 0.30 0.69 -7.68
C LYS A 47 -1.06 1.32 -7.46
N ALA A 48 -1.09 2.61 -7.18
CA ALA A 48 -2.35 3.30 -6.93
C ALA A 48 -2.25 4.78 -7.31
N THR A 49 -3.40 5.39 -7.56
CA THR A 49 -3.51 6.83 -7.74
C THR A 49 -3.93 7.45 -6.41
N ILE A 50 -3.12 8.36 -5.89
CA ILE A 50 -3.40 9.03 -4.63
C ILE A 50 -4.27 10.25 -4.92
N THR A 51 -5.46 10.26 -4.34
CA THR A 51 -6.44 11.35 -4.51
C THR A 51 -6.35 12.41 -3.42
N ASP A 52 -5.85 12.03 -2.24
CA ASP A 52 -5.68 12.95 -1.11
C ASP A 52 -4.42 12.58 -0.33
N PRO A 53 -3.27 13.17 -0.68
CA PRO A 53 -1.99 12.85 -0.02
C PRO A 53 -1.98 13.15 1.47
N GLU A 54 -2.61 14.23 1.89
CA GLU A 54 -2.66 14.61 3.31
C GLU A 54 -3.46 13.58 4.12
N LYS A 55 -4.59 13.16 3.58
CA LYS A 55 -5.42 12.14 4.21
C LYS A 55 -4.68 10.81 4.28
N MET A 56 -3.98 10.44 3.23
CA MET A 56 -3.17 9.23 3.19
C MET A 56 -2.13 9.23 4.29
N GLU A 57 -1.38 10.32 4.43
CA GLU A 57 -0.35 10.44 5.45
C GLU A 57 -0.94 10.31 6.85
N LYS A 58 -2.06 10.97 7.10
CA LYS A 58 -2.73 10.91 8.39
C LYS A 58 -3.19 9.49 8.71
N VAL A 59 -3.88 8.84 7.78
CA VAL A 59 -4.41 7.49 7.97
C VAL A 59 -3.27 6.50 8.16
N MET A 60 -2.23 6.58 7.35
CA MET A 60 -1.11 5.67 7.44
C MET A 60 -0.32 5.85 8.72
N SER A 61 -0.14 7.08 9.19
CA SER A 61 0.56 7.34 10.44
C SER A 61 -0.17 6.77 11.66
N GLU A 62 -1.48 6.67 11.60
CA GLU A 62 -2.30 6.09 12.66
C GLU A 62 -2.42 4.57 12.53
N ARG A 63 -2.58 4.06 11.32
CA ARG A 63 -2.89 2.66 11.05
C ARG A 63 -1.67 1.77 10.89
N ILE A 64 -0.63 2.24 10.22
CA ILE A 64 0.53 1.40 9.87
C ILE A 64 1.30 0.91 11.10
N PRO A 65 1.58 1.71 12.14
CA PRO A 65 2.30 1.19 13.31
C PRO A 65 1.62 -0.01 13.95
N GLU A 66 0.29 -0.01 14.02
CA GLU A 66 -0.50 -1.10 14.57
C GLU A 66 -0.37 -2.36 13.71
N ILE A 67 -0.54 -2.21 12.39
CA ILE A 67 -0.43 -3.31 11.43
C ILE A 67 1.00 -3.83 11.36
N ALA A 68 1.98 -2.94 11.42
CA ALA A 68 3.39 -3.31 11.33
C ALA A 68 3.80 -4.24 12.47
N LEU A 69 3.32 -3.98 13.68
CA LEU A 69 3.59 -4.87 14.81
C LEU A 69 2.95 -6.24 14.62
N LYS A 70 1.73 -6.26 14.09
CA LYS A 70 0.96 -7.49 13.91
C LYS A 70 1.49 -8.37 12.78
N LEU A 71 1.87 -7.75 11.66
CA LEU A 71 2.23 -8.46 10.44
C LEU A 71 3.74 -8.46 10.14
N GLY A 72 4.53 -7.77 10.93
CA GLY A 72 5.95 -7.56 10.61
C GLY A 72 6.12 -6.80 9.31
N LEU A 73 5.36 -5.74 9.14
CA LEU A 73 5.23 -5.03 7.87
C LEU A 73 6.25 -3.92 7.73
N GLU A 74 6.89 -3.86 6.56
CA GLU A 74 7.75 -2.76 6.15
C GLU A 74 7.33 -2.29 4.76
N HIS A 75 7.32 -0.99 4.55
CA HIS A 75 6.94 -0.39 3.27
C HIS A 75 8.11 0.36 2.65
N GLU A 76 8.26 0.23 1.34
CA GLU A 76 9.08 1.12 0.52
C GLU A 76 8.13 1.82 -0.44
N MET A 77 8.10 3.15 -0.37
CA MET A 77 7.17 3.95 -1.17
C MET A 77 7.91 4.79 -2.20
N TYR A 78 7.36 4.82 -3.39
CA TYR A 78 7.92 5.56 -4.53
C TYR A 78 6.83 6.40 -5.18
N THR A 79 7.19 7.59 -5.62
CA THR A 79 6.33 8.41 -6.46
C THR A 79 6.65 8.08 -7.92
N LEU A 80 5.62 7.78 -8.69
CA LEU A 80 5.78 7.45 -10.10
C LEU A 80 5.56 8.69 -10.95
N THR A 81 6.48 8.95 -11.87
CA THR A 81 6.36 10.01 -12.84
C THR A 81 6.30 9.38 -14.23
N LYS A 82 5.30 9.79 -15.01
CA LYS A 82 5.16 9.28 -16.36
C LYS A 82 6.36 9.70 -17.19
N MET A 83 6.98 8.74 -17.86
CA MET A 83 8.09 9.03 -18.75
C MET A 83 7.57 9.72 -20.00
N ASP A 84 8.26 10.79 -20.39
CA ASP A 84 8.03 11.40 -21.69
C ASP A 84 8.66 10.52 -22.74
N SER A 85 7.87 10.13 -23.71
CA SER A 85 8.29 9.19 -24.73
C SER A 85 8.72 9.86 -26.03
N ASP A 86 8.82 11.14 -26.03
CA ASP A 86 9.23 11.89 -27.24
C ASP A 86 10.70 12.07 -27.41
#